data_ef56aa300ee25cfecac9a4e429b1ab9f
#
_entry.id   ef56aa300ee25cfecac9a4e429b1ab9f
#
_cell.length_a   1.000
_cell.length_b   1.000
_cell.length_c   1.000
_cell.angle_alpha   90.00
_cell.angle_beta   90.00
_cell.angle_gamma   90.00
#
_symmetry.space_group_name_H-M   'P 1'
#
loop_
_entity.id
_entity.type
_entity.pdbx_description
1 polymer ?
#
loop_
_entity_poly.entity_id
_entity_poly.type
_entity_poly.pdbx_seq_one_letter_code
_entity_poly.pdbx_strand_id
1 'polypeptide(L)'
;MEAALQRFLPAPEIAPERLHRAMRYAVLGGGKRVRPLLSFAAGELALADPARVEVVAAAVEMIHAYSLIHDDLPCMDNDVLRRGKPTCHVEFDEATALLAGDALQPLAFQILAEHVLADSPGAQIEMLKILALASGSRGMAGGQAIDLASVGKALSLPELELMHIHKTGALIRAATVLGARCGSGLAPDEFERLERYAKTVGLAFQVVDDVLDCDASTATLGKTAGKDAAQAKPTYVSILGLARARALAEELRAEAHAALSPFGAKAARLRELADFIVLRKF
;
A
#
# COMPACT_ATOMS: atom_id res chain seq x y z
N MET A 1 -6.87 -12.11 7.05
CA MET A 1 -7.03 -11.08 5.99
C MET A 1 -7.94 -11.54 4.86
N GLU A 2 -7.66 -12.66 4.18
CA GLU A 2 -8.48 -13.12 3.04
C GLU A 2 -9.95 -13.36 3.42
N ALA A 3 -10.23 -13.99 4.57
CA ALA A 3 -11.59 -14.19 5.06
C ALA A 3 -12.32 -12.85 5.32
N ALA A 4 -11.61 -11.84 5.84
CA ALA A 4 -12.15 -10.50 6.05
C ALA A 4 -12.53 -9.83 4.73
N LEU A 5 -11.64 -9.85 3.74
CA LEU A 5 -11.90 -9.31 2.42
C LEU A 5 -13.09 -10.01 1.75
N GLN A 6 -13.18 -11.34 1.88
CA GLN A 6 -14.33 -12.10 1.36
C GLN A 6 -15.65 -11.67 1.99
N ARG A 7 -15.65 -11.36 3.30
CA ARG A 7 -16.84 -10.94 4.06
C ARG A 7 -17.29 -9.52 3.73
N PHE A 8 -16.35 -8.59 3.54
CA PHE A 8 -16.67 -7.19 3.29
C PHE A 8 -16.99 -6.90 1.81
N LEU A 9 -16.53 -7.73 0.88
CA LEU A 9 -16.88 -7.57 -0.52
C LEU A 9 -18.28 -8.10 -0.82
N PRO A 10 -19.07 -7.41 -1.65
CA PRO A 10 -20.38 -7.90 -2.08
C PRO A 10 -20.30 -9.32 -2.64
N ALA A 11 -21.31 -10.13 -2.38
CA ALA A 11 -21.37 -11.49 -2.94
C ALA A 11 -21.48 -11.41 -4.48
N PRO A 12 -20.82 -12.33 -5.22
CA PRO A 12 -20.73 -12.23 -6.67
C PRO A 12 -22.06 -12.51 -7.40
N GLU A 13 -23.05 -13.05 -6.69
CA GLU A 13 -24.40 -13.35 -7.18
C GLU A 13 -25.38 -12.17 -7.02
N ILE A 14 -25.01 -11.14 -6.25
CA ILE A 14 -25.84 -9.94 -6.07
C ILE A 14 -25.66 -9.03 -7.29
N ALA A 15 -26.75 -8.48 -7.81
CA ALA A 15 -26.68 -7.50 -8.91
C ALA A 15 -26.02 -6.19 -8.41
N PRO A 16 -25.17 -5.56 -9.21
CA PRO A 16 -24.71 -5.95 -10.56
C PRO A 16 -23.56 -7.00 -10.50
N GLU A 17 -23.90 -8.27 -10.82
CA GLU A 17 -23.00 -9.43 -10.63
C GLU A 17 -21.63 -9.26 -11.28
N ARG A 18 -21.58 -8.74 -12.52
CA ARG A 18 -20.32 -8.57 -13.26
C ARG A 18 -19.37 -7.62 -12.53
N LEU A 19 -19.89 -6.52 -11.99
CA LEU A 19 -19.11 -5.56 -11.19
C LEU A 19 -18.57 -6.21 -9.91
N HIS A 20 -19.43 -6.92 -9.16
CA HIS A 20 -19.02 -7.57 -7.92
C HIS A 20 -17.99 -8.67 -8.15
N ARG A 21 -18.09 -9.42 -9.25
CA ARG A 21 -17.07 -10.40 -9.68
C ARG A 21 -15.73 -9.72 -9.99
N ALA A 22 -15.75 -8.59 -10.69
CA ALA A 22 -14.52 -7.84 -11.00
C ALA A 22 -13.85 -7.26 -9.74
N MET A 23 -14.63 -6.68 -8.81
CA MET A 23 -14.11 -6.23 -7.51
C MET A 23 -13.45 -7.39 -6.73
N ARG A 24 -14.13 -8.54 -6.64
CA ARG A 24 -13.60 -9.73 -5.98
C ARG A 24 -12.37 -10.30 -6.67
N TYR A 25 -12.38 -10.35 -8.00
CA TYR A 25 -11.23 -10.79 -8.79
C TYR A 25 -9.96 -10.00 -8.46
N ALA A 26 -10.07 -8.68 -8.46
CA ALA A 26 -8.95 -7.80 -8.19
C ALA A 26 -8.47 -7.84 -6.73
N VAL A 27 -9.40 -7.85 -5.77
CA VAL A 27 -9.07 -7.82 -4.34
C VAL A 27 -8.57 -9.19 -3.85
N LEU A 28 -9.22 -10.28 -4.24
CA LEU A 28 -8.93 -11.64 -3.77
C LEU A 28 -7.86 -12.34 -4.63
N GLY A 29 -7.30 -11.67 -5.61
CA GLY A 29 -6.28 -12.20 -6.51
C GLY A 29 -4.90 -12.49 -5.88
N GLY A 30 -4.80 -12.47 -4.56
CA GLY A 30 -3.55 -12.68 -3.82
C GLY A 30 -2.75 -11.40 -3.61
N GLY A 31 -1.48 -11.54 -3.24
CA GLY A 31 -0.55 -10.44 -2.97
C GLY A 31 0.13 -10.58 -1.62
N LYS A 32 1.18 -9.80 -1.39
CA LYS A 32 2.00 -9.84 -0.16
C LYS A 32 1.27 -9.29 1.08
N ARG A 33 0.16 -8.57 0.89
CA ARG A 33 -0.66 -7.99 1.95
C ARG A 33 0.14 -7.16 2.97
N VAL A 34 1.17 -6.47 2.51
CA VAL A 34 2.08 -5.69 3.39
C VAL A 34 1.31 -4.62 4.18
N ARG A 35 0.37 -3.90 3.54
CA ARG A 35 -0.43 -2.87 4.22
C ARG A 35 -1.32 -3.45 5.31
N PRO A 36 -2.12 -4.49 5.07
CA PRO A 36 -2.83 -5.22 6.12
C PRO A 36 -1.93 -5.73 7.25
N LEU A 37 -0.78 -6.33 6.92
CA LEU A 37 0.16 -6.84 7.92
C LEU A 37 0.70 -5.72 8.82
N LEU A 38 1.01 -4.55 8.24
CA LEU A 38 1.41 -3.36 9.00
C LEU A 38 0.27 -2.85 9.91
N SER A 39 -0.99 -2.88 9.43
CA SER A 39 -2.14 -2.51 10.27
C SER A 39 -2.28 -3.45 11.47
N PHE A 40 -2.18 -4.76 11.26
CA PHE A 40 -2.27 -5.73 12.36
C PHE A 40 -1.12 -5.60 13.35
N ALA A 41 0.13 -5.47 12.87
CA ALA A 41 1.30 -5.34 13.73
C ALA A 41 1.29 -4.03 14.56
N ALA A 42 0.81 -2.93 13.96
CA ALA A 42 0.65 -1.67 14.67
C ALA A 42 -0.51 -1.69 15.66
N GLY A 43 -1.62 -2.36 15.31
CA GLY A 43 -2.74 -2.59 16.21
C GLY A 43 -2.34 -3.44 17.42
N GLU A 44 -1.59 -4.53 17.21
CA GLU A 44 -1.05 -5.36 18.29
C GLU A 44 -0.17 -4.52 19.25
N LEU A 45 0.72 -3.70 18.71
CA LEU A 45 1.56 -2.79 19.50
C LEU A 45 0.72 -1.82 20.33
N ALA A 46 -0.38 -1.31 19.78
CA ALA A 46 -1.29 -0.37 20.42
C ALA A 46 -2.37 -1.03 21.28
N LEU A 47 -2.33 -2.35 21.51
CA LEU A 47 -3.32 -3.14 22.26
C LEU A 47 -4.75 -2.99 21.70
N ALA A 48 -4.89 -2.89 20.38
CA ALA A 48 -6.17 -2.75 19.70
C ALA A 48 -6.96 -4.07 19.68
N ASP A 49 -8.29 -3.93 19.65
CA ASP A 49 -9.17 -5.07 19.34
C ASP A 49 -8.89 -5.54 17.89
N PRO A 50 -8.50 -6.80 17.68
CA PRO A 50 -8.24 -7.35 16.35
C PRO A 50 -9.41 -7.19 15.37
N ALA A 51 -10.66 -7.18 15.85
CA ALA A 51 -11.84 -7.00 15.01
C ALA A 51 -11.90 -5.57 14.42
N ARG A 52 -11.52 -4.54 15.18
CA ARG A 52 -11.39 -3.17 14.69
C ARG A 52 -10.27 -3.06 13.65
N VAL A 53 -9.12 -3.67 13.92
CA VAL A 53 -7.96 -3.66 13.00
C VAL A 53 -8.27 -4.38 11.70
N GLU A 54 -9.06 -5.45 11.73
CA GLU A 54 -9.46 -6.21 10.55
C GLU A 54 -10.25 -5.35 9.56
N VAL A 55 -11.16 -4.50 10.04
CA VAL A 55 -11.92 -3.55 9.19
C VAL A 55 -10.99 -2.54 8.53
N VAL A 56 -10.10 -1.94 9.31
CA VAL A 56 -9.10 -0.98 8.81
C VAL A 56 -8.20 -1.62 7.77
N ALA A 57 -7.68 -2.81 8.05
CA ALA A 57 -6.81 -3.54 7.14
C ALA A 57 -7.51 -3.86 5.81
N ALA A 58 -8.81 -4.21 5.86
CA ALA A 58 -9.61 -4.45 4.67
C ALA A 58 -9.84 -3.17 3.86
N ALA A 59 -10.19 -2.06 4.53
CA ALA A 59 -10.39 -0.76 3.87
C ALA A 59 -9.12 -0.29 3.13
N VAL A 60 -7.97 -0.35 3.80
CA VAL A 60 -6.69 0.03 3.21
C VAL A 60 -6.34 -0.86 2.01
N GLU A 61 -6.61 -2.16 2.09
CA GLU A 61 -6.33 -3.08 0.98
C GLU A 61 -7.29 -2.86 -0.20
N MET A 62 -8.56 -2.48 0.04
CA MET A 62 -9.50 -2.08 -1.02
C MET A 62 -9.02 -0.81 -1.74
N ILE A 63 -8.53 0.19 -1.00
CA ILE A 63 -7.91 1.39 -1.57
C ILE A 63 -6.68 1.01 -2.41
N HIS A 64 -5.84 0.11 -1.93
CA HIS A 64 -4.70 -0.38 -2.70
C HIS A 64 -5.14 -1.16 -3.95
N ALA A 65 -6.17 -1.99 -3.85
CA ALA A 65 -6.65 -2.77 -4.99
C ALA A 65 -7.23 -1.88 -6.09
N TYR A 66 -8.01 -0.84 -5.73
CA TYR A 66 -8.52 0.09 -6.74
C TYR A 66 -7.38 0.79 -7.49
N SER A 67 -6.32 1.22 -6.78
CA SER A 67 -5.20 1.89 -7.44
C SER A 67 -4.52 0.98 -8.46
N LEU A 68 -4.36 -0.31 -8.13
CA LEU A 68 -3.80 -1.28 -9.07
C LEU A 68 -4.71 -1.53 -10.29
N ILE A 69 -6.05 -1.59 -10.09
CA ILE A 69 -7.00 -1.74 -11.20
C ILE A 69 -6.88 -0.57 -12.17
N HIS A 70 -6.83 0.66 -11.63
CA HIS A 70 -6.76 1.87 -12.45
C HIS A 70 -5.38 2.04 -13.10
N ASP A 71 -4.30 1.74 -12.37
CA ASP A 71 -2.93 1.79 -12.93
C ASP A 71 -2.76 0.83 -14.11
N ASP A 72 -3.45 -0.32 -14.10
CA ASP A 72 -3.37 -1.32 -15.17
C ASP A 72 -4.13 -0.92 -16.45
N LEU A 73 -5.03 0.07 -16.41
CA LEU A 73 -5.84 0.49 -17.56
C LEU A 73 -4.98 0.97 -18.74
N PRO A 74 -5.47 0.83 -20.00
CA PRO A 74 -4.75 1.28 -21.19
C PRO A 74 -4.39 2.77 -21.21
N CYS A 75 -5.18 3.61 -20.54
CA CYS A 75 -4.91 5.05 -20.39
C CYS A 75 -3.87 5.39 -19.31
N MET A 76 -3.38 4.39 -18.57
CA MET A 76 -2.39 4.50 -17.51
C MET A 76 -1.13 3.69 -17.89
N ASP A 77 -0.80 2.65 -17.13
CA ASP A 77 0.38 1.82 -17.38
C ASP A 77 0.19 0.76 -18.48
N ASN A 78 -1.06 0.48 -18.89
CA ASN A 78 -1.43 -0.50 -19.90
C ASN A 78 -0.84 -1.89 -19.63
N ASP A 79 -1.01 -2.39 -18.41
CA ASP A 79 -0.52 -3.69 -17.98
C ASP A 79 -1.54 -4.80 -18.27
N VAL A 80 -1.11 -5.85 -18.96
CA VAL A 80 -1.97 -7.01 -19.28
C VAL A 80 -1.87 -8.14 -18.27
N LEU A 81 -0.84 -8.14 -17.41
CA LEU A 81 -0.60 -9.15 -16.39
C LEU A 81 -0.27 -8.51 -15.04
N ARG A 82 -0.89 -9.05 -13.96
CA ARG A 82 -0.59 -8.70 -12.59
C ARG A 82 -0.62 -9.95 -11.70
N ARG A 83 0.44 -10.19 -10.95
CA ARG A 83 0.59 -11.39 -10.11
C ARG A 83 0.42 -12.69 -10.89
N GLY A 84 0.87 -12.70 -12.15
CA GLY A 84 0.77 -13.87 -13.05
C GLY A 84 -0.62 -14.14 -13.60
N LYS A 85 -1.59 -13.24 -13.41
CA LYS A 85 -2.96 -13.34 -13.95
C LYS A 85 -3.26 -12.15 -14.87
N PRO A 86 -4.24 -12.28 -15.78
CA PRO A 86 -4.74 -11.14 -16.54
C PRO A 86 -5.15 -9.99 -15.62
N THR A 87 -4.89 -8.75 -16.03
CA THR A 87 -5.38 -7.57 -15.31
C THR A 87 -6.90 -7.45 -15.43
N CYS A 88 -7.53 -6.65 -14.57
CA CYS A 88 -8.99 -6.58 -14.47
C CYS A 88 -9.65 -6.19 -15.80
N HIS A 89 -9.05 -5.24 -16.55
CA HIS A 89 -9.61 -4.81 -17.83
C HIS A 89 -9.44 -5.87 -18.95
N VAL A 90 -8.46 -6.74 -18.84
CA VAL A 90 -8.26 -7.86 -19.77
C VAL A 90 -9.23 -9.01 -19.47
N GLU A 91 -9.46 -9.31 -18.20
CA GLU A 91 -10.38 -10.39 -17.77
C GLU A 91 -11.86 -10.02 -18.00
N PHE A 92 -12.22 -8.76 -17.80
CA PHE A 92 -13.62 -8.29 -17.93
C PHE A 92 -13.79 -7.36 -19.13
N ASP A 93 -13.49 -6.09 -18.99
CA ASP A 93 -13.39 -5.01 -19.96
C ASP A 93 -12.95 -3.72 -19.24
N GLU A 94 -12.60 -2.66 -20.01
CA GLU A 94 -12.13 -1.38 -19.45
C GLU A 94 -13.20 -0.69 -18.59
N ALA A 95 -14.44 -0.66 -19.04
CA ALA A 95 -15.52 0.00 -18.31
C ALA A 95 -15.81 -0.70 -16.98
N THR A 96 -15.84 -2.05 -16.99
CA THR A 96 -16.03 -2.84 -15.77
C THR A 96 -14.86 -2.66 -14.80
N ALA A 97 -13.64 -2.62 -15.30
CA ALA A 97 -12.44 -2.39 -14.48
C ALA A 97 -12.45 -0.99 -13.85
N LEU A 98 -12.77 0.05 -14.63
CA LEU A 98 -12.90 1.42 -14.14
C LEU A 98 -13.92 1.49 -13.00
N LEU A 99 -15.14 0.97 -13.24
CA LEU A 99 -16.21 0.96 -12.23
C LEU A 99 -15.87 0.09 -11.00
N ALA A 100 -15.09 -1.00 -11.16
CA ALA A 100 -14.64 -1.80 -10.03
C ALA A 100 -13.70 -1.01 -9.12
N GLY A 101 -12.78 -0.25 -9.69
CA GLY A 101 -11.93 0.67 -8.94
C GLY A 101 -12.74 1.77 -8.25
N ASP A 102 -13.68 2.40 -8.98
CA ASP A 102 -14.57 3.43 -8.43
C ASP A 102 -15.40 2.90 -7.25
N ALA A 103 -15.95 1.69 -7.36
CA ALA A 103 -16.79 1.10 -6.32
C ALA A 103 -16.01 0.66 -5.07
N LEU A 104 -14.75 0.25 -5.21
CA LEU A 104 -13.90 -0.13 -4.07
C LEU A 104 -13.56 1.05 -3.17
N GLN A 105 -13.44 2.27 -3.71
CA GLN A 105 -13.16 3.46 -2.91
C GLN A 105 -14.29 3.77 -1.91
N PRO A 106 -15.56 4.00 -2.31
CA PRO A 106 -16.64 4.23 -1.37
C PRO A 106 -16.87 3.04 -0.45
N LEU A 107 -16.70 1.79 -0.91
CA LEU A 107 -16.82 0.61 -0.05
C LEU A 107 -15.79 0.64 1.09
N ALA A 108 -14.54 1.04 0.83
CA ALA A 108 -13.53 1.18 1.87
C ALA A 108 -13.95 2.18 2.96
N PHE A 109 -14.53 3.31 2.58
CA PHE A 109 -15.04 4.31 3.54
C PHE A 109 -16.33 3.86 4.21
N GLN A 110 -17.20 3.14 3.50
CA GLN A 110 -18.43 2.58 4.04
C GLN A 110 -18.13 1.63 5.20
N ILE A 111 -17.24 0.65 5.03
CA ILE A 111 -16.90 -0.29 6.11
C ILE A 111 -16.25 0.40 7.31
N LEU A 112 -15.46 1.47 7.11
CA LEU A 112 -14.93 2.27 8.21
C LEU A 112 -16.02 3.07 8.94
N ALA A 113 -17.07 3.49 8.25
CA ALA A 113 -18.17 4.26 8.83
C ALA A 113 -19.19 3.38 9.56
N GLU A 114 -19.42 2.15 9.10
CA GLU A 114 -20.40 1.22 9.65
C GLU A 114 -19.94 0.48 10.93
N HIS A 115 -18.62 0.40 11.15
CA HIS A 115 -18.04 -0.32 12.28
C HIS A 115 -17.48 0.62 13.34
N VAL A 116 -17.56 0.23 14.61
CA VAL A 116 -16.94 0.98 15.72
C VAL A 116 -15.44 0.68 15.74
N LEU A 117 -14.62 1.65 15.37
CA LEU A 117 -13.16 1.51 15.21
C LEU A 117 -12.37 2.17 16.34
N ALA A 118 -12.95 3.14 17.02
CA ALA A 118 -12.33 3.92 18.08
C ALA A 118 -13.33 4.19 19.21
N ASP A 119 -12.82 4.65 20.35
CA ASP A 119 -13.64 4.87 21.55
C ASP A 119 -14.49 6.14 21.49
N SER A 120 -14.27 7.01 20.48
CA SER A 120 -15.09 8.20 20.27
C SER A 120 -15.37 8.44 18.77
N PRO A 121 -16.55 9.03 18.46
CA PRO A 121 -16.88 9.41 17.08
C PRO A 121 -15.85 10.38 16.46
N GLY A 122 -15.30 11.29 17.26
CA GLY A 122 -14.27 12.22 16.78
C GLY A 122 -12.98 11.51 16.35
N ALA A 123 -12.53 10.51 17.13
CA ALA A 123 -11.38 9.69 16.77
C ALA A 123 -11.64 8.90 15.49
N GLN A 124 -12.83 8.34 15.32
CA GLN A 124 -13.21 7.63 14.10
C GLN A 124 -13.27 8.54 12.87
N ILE A 125 -13.78 9.77 13.00
CA ILE A 125 -13.75 10.77 11.91
C ILE A 125 -12.30 11.10 11.51
N GLU A 126 -11.38 11.23 12.46
CA GLU A 126 -9.95 11.41 12.14
C GLU A 126 -9.36 10.20 11.40
N MET A 127 -9.80 8.98 11.69
CA MET A 127 -9.38 7.78 10.95
C MET A 127 -9.86 7.83 9.48
N LEU A 128 -11.12 8.20 9.24
CA LEU A 128 -11.66 8.41 7.89
C LEU A 128 -10.86 9.47 7.14
N LYS A 129 -10.55 10.60 7.79
CA LYS A 129 -9.74 11.69 7.23
C LYS A 129 -8.33 11.24 6.89
N ILE A 130 -7.67 10.41 7.73
CA ILE A 130 -6.34 9.87 7.46
C ILE A 130 -6.36 9.04 6.17
N LEU A 131 -7.34 8.14 5.99
CA LEU A 131 -7.45 7.34 4.77
C LEU A 131 -7.75 8.22 3.55
N ALA A 132 -8.66 9.19 3.67
CA ALA A 132 -9.00 10.10 2.58
C ALA A 132 -7.80 10.94 2.11
N LEU A 133 -7.00 11.47 3.05
CA LEU A 133 -5.79 12.20 2.72
C LEU A 133 -4.73 11.30 2.06
N ALA A 134 -4.57 10.07 2.56
CA ALA A 134 -3.58 9.13 2.05
C ALA A 134 -3.92 8.60 0.64
N SER A 135 -5.20 8.49 0.30
CA SER A 135 -5.66 8.02 -1.02
C SER A 135 -5.84 9.13 -2.05
N GLY A 136 -6.07 10.37 -1.60
CA GLY A 136 -6.46 11.51 -2.44
C GLY A 136 -5.30 12.22 -3.15
N SER A 137 -5.60 13.44 -3.63
CA SER A 137 -4.66 14.28 -4.41
C SER A 137 -3.42 14.73 -3.65
N ARG A 138 -3.43 14.68 -2.32
CA ARG A 138 -2.26 14.94 -1.45
C ARG A 138 -1.63 13.67 -0.91
N GLY A 139 -1.97 12.53 -1.48
CA GLY A 139 -1.48 11.19 -1.16
C GLY A 139 -1.28 10.39 -2.44
N MET A 140 -1.77 9.15 -2.46
CA MET A 140 -1.51 8.17 -3.50
C MET A 140 -1.89 8.65 -4.91
N ALA A 141 -3.10 9.21 -5.10
CA ALA A 141 -3.52 9.73 -6.42
C ALA A 141 -2.63 10.90 -6.88
N GLY A 142 -2.24 11.80 -5.97
CA GLY A 142 -1.29 12.87 -6.26
C GLY A 142 0.09 12.35 -6.65
N GLY A 143 0.60 11.34 -5.94
CA GLY A 143 1.86 10.68 -6.27
C GLY A 143 1.82 10.00 -7.63
N GLN A 144 0.72 9.36 -8.00
CA GLN A 144 0.51 8.77 -9.33
C GLN A 144 0.49 9.85 -10.43
N ALA A 145 -0.15 10.99 -10.18
CA ALA A 145 -0.14 12.10 -11.13
C ALA A 145 1.28 12.68 -11.35
N ILE A 146 2.10 12.76 -10.28
CA ILE A 146 3.51 13.16 -10.39
C ILE A 146 4.30 12.12 -11.19
N ASP A 147 4.09 10.83 -10.93
CA ASP A 147 4.77 9.73 -11.64
C ASP A 147 4.50 9.80 -13.15
N LEU A 148 3.23 9.88 -13.55
CA LEU A 148 2.84 10.04 -14.96
C LEU A 148 3.44 11.29 -15.61
N ALA A 149 3.45 12.42 -14.89
CA ALA A 149 4.03 13.67 -15.38
C ALA A 149 5.57 13.64 -15.48
N SER A 150 6.21 12.65 -14.87
CA SER A 150 7.67 12.48 -14.80
C SER A 150 8.25 11.54 -15.85
N VAL A 151 7.40 10.85 -16.62
CA VAL A 151 7.84 9.94 -17.68
C VAL A 151 8.70 10.70 -18.69
N GLY A 152 9.90 10.17 -18.98
CA GLY A 152 10.87 10.79 -19.88
C GLY A 152 11.57 12.05 -19.34
N LYS A 153 11.41 12.37 -18.06
CA LYS A 153 12.10 13.51 -17.41
C LYS A 153 13.15 13.01 -16.43
N ALA A 154 14.22 13.78 -16.29
CA ALA A 154 15.19 13.58 -15.22
C ALA A 154 14.64 14.22 -13.94
N LEU A 155 14.51 13.44 -12.87
CA LEU A 155 14.19 13.93 -11.54
C LEU A 155 15.45 14.00 -10.69
N SER A 156 15.53 14.98 -9.81
CA SER A 156 16.47 14.96 -8.68
C SER A 156 16.02 13.93 -7.63
N LEU A 157 16.94 13.48 -6.77
CA LEU A 157 16.62 12.54 -5.70
C LEU A 157 15.47 13.05 -4.79
N PRO A 158 15.44 14.31 -4.33
CA PRO A 158 14.31 14.81 -3.54
C PRO A 158 12.97 14.79 -4.28
N GLU A 159 12.93 15.04 -5.58
CA GLU A 159 11.70 14.97 -6.38
C GLU A 159 11.21 13.53 -6.52
N LEU A 160 12.12 12.56 -6.74
CA LEU A 160 11.81 11.14 -6.76
C LEU A 160 11.27 10.68 -5.40
N GLU A 161 11.92 11.06 -4.31
CA GLU A 161 11.47 10.74 -2.95
C GLU A 161 10.07 11.31 -2.67
N LEU A 162 9.80 12.56 -3.04
CA LEU A 162 8.50 13.20 -2.88
C LEU A 162 7.40 12.42 -3.62
N MET A 163 7.66 12.02 -4.86
CA MET A 163 6.74 11.20 -5.65
C MET A 163 6.42 9.87 -4.94
N HIS A 164 7.43 9.15 -4.47
CA HIS A 164 7.27 7.86 -3.81
C HIS A 164 6.64 7.95 -2.43
N ILE A 165 6.96 9.01 -1.65
CA ILE A 165 6.30 9.30 -0.37
C ILE A 165 4.79 9.43 -0.57
N HIS A 166 4.35 10.07 -1.66
CA HIS A 166 2.93 10.23 -1.96
C HIS A 166 2.33 8.96 -2.57
N LYS A 167 2.87 8.46 -3.68
CA LYS A 167 2.33 7.33 -4.43
C LYS A 167 2.23 6.05 -3.58
N THR A 168 3.25 5.74 -2.81
CA THR A 168 3.37 4.48 -2.05
C THR A 168 3.39 4.70 -0.54
N GLY A 169 4.20 5.64 -0.07
CA GLY A 169 4.43 5.89 1.34
C GLY A 169 3.20 6.34 2.10
N ALA A 170 2.36 7.19 1.49
CA ALA A 170 1.16 7.72 2.12
C ALA A 170 0.20 6.63 2.60
N LEU A 171 -0.07 5.63 1.76
CA LEU A 171 -1.00 4.54 2.11
C LEU A 171 -0.35 3.52 3.05
N ILE A 172 0.97 3.28 2.97
CA ILE A 172 1.72 2.45 3.92
C ILE A 172 1.69 3.09 5.32
N ARG A 173 1.94 4.41 5.39
CA ARG A 173 1.83 5.16 6.64
C ARG A 173 0.41 5.12 7.19
N ALA A 174 -0.61 5.34 6.35
CA ALA A 174 -2.01 5.27 6.77
C ALA A 174 -2.37 3.90 7.33
N ALA A 175 -1.93 2.80 6.71
CA ALA A 175 -2.14 1.44 7.19
C ALA A 175 -1.63 1.25 8.62
N THR A 176 -0.39 1.67 8.88
CA THR A 176 0.26 1.56 10.19
C THR A 176 -0.46 2.44 11.23
N VAL A 177 -0.69 3.71 10.89
CA VAL A 177 -1.33 4.69 11.80
C VAL A 177 -2.76 4.29 12.14
N LEU A 178 -3.55 3.87 11.15
CA LEU A 178 -4.93 3.45 11.36
C LEU A 178 -5.03 2.19 12.20
N GLY A 179 -4.14 1.22 11.98
CA GLY A 179 -4.06 0.02 12.84
C GLY A 179 -3.81 0.38 14.30
N ALA A 180 -2.86 1.27 14.57
CA ALA A 180 -2.57 1.73 15.93
C ALA A 180 -3.71 2.55 16.55
N ARG A 181 -4.44 3.34 15.76
CA ARG A 181 -5.58 4.15 16.23
C ARG A 181 -6.81 3.32 16.62
N CYS A 182 -6.86 2.04 16.28
CA CYS A 182 -7.87 1.12 16.79
C CYS A 182 -7.67 0.78 18.28
N GLY A 183 -6.50 1.09 18.85
CA GLY A 183 -6.15 0.89 20.25
C GLY A 183 -5.83 2.19 20.97
N SER A 184 -5.56 2.08 22.29
CA SER A 184 -5.23 3.20 23.18
C SER A 184 -3.91 2.98 23.94
N GLY A 185 -3.14 1.95 23.55
CA GLY A 185 -1.95 1.51 24.30
C GLY A 185 -0.67 2.30 24.05
N LEU A 186 -0.69 3.34 23.18
CA LEU A 186 0.50 4.14 22.85
C LEU A 186 0.43 5.55 23.45
N ALA A 187 1.52 5.97 24.09
CA ALA A 187 1.74 7.37 24.46
C ALA A 187 2.02 8.23 23.22
N PRO A 188 1.85 9.57 23.30
CA PRO A 188 2.07 10.45 22.13
C PRO A 188 3.46 10.34 21.49
N ASP A 189 4.51 10.24 22.30
CA ASP A 189 5.90 10.08 21.80
C ASP A 189 6.13 8.70 21.17
N GLU A 190 5.50 7.65 21.68
CA GLU A 190 5.49 6.32 21.09
C GLU A 190 4.78 6.32 19.74
N PHE A 191 3.66 7.07 19.63
CA PHE A 191 2.93 7.22 18.38
C PHE A 191 3.76 7.95 17.32
N GLU A 192 4.50 9.01 17.68
CA GLU A 192 5.42 9.71 16.78
C GLU A 192 6.53 8.79 16.27
N ARG A 193 7.07 7.90 17.12
CA ARG A 193 8.07 6.90 16.72
C ARG A 193 7.49 5.88 15.74
N LEU A 194 6.27 5.43 15.97
CA LEU A 194 5.57 4.54 15.04
C LEU A 194 5.31 5.23 13.70
N GLU A 195 4.96 6.51 13.69
CA GLU A 195 4.83 7.27 12.44
C GLU A 195 6.16 7.42 11.69
N ARG A 196 7.25 7.63 12.43
CA ARG A 196 8.60 7.65 11.83
C ARG A 196 8.93 6.30 11.19
N TYR A 197 8.72 5.20 11.90
CA TYR A 197 8.85 3.85 11.36
C TYR A 197 8.05 3.69 10.06
N ALA A 198 6.77 4.08 10.07
CA ALA A 198 5.88 3.93 8.91
C ALA A 198 6.36 4.71 7.68
N LYS A 199 6.90 5.92 7.88
CA LYS A 199 7.52 6.72 6.80
C LYS A 199 8.75 6.03 6.23
N THR A 200 9.64 5.54 7.10
CA THR A 200 10.88 4.89 6.72
C THR A 200 10.63 3.59 5.95
N VAL A 201 9.72 2.72 6.41
CA VAL A 201 9.40 1.49 5.68
C VAL A 201 8.66 1.76 4.37
N GLY A 202 7.87 2.84 4.28
CA GLY A 202 7.23 3.27 3.04
C GLY A 202 8.25 3.64 1.96
N LEU A 203 9.31 4.35 2.34
CA LEU A 203 10.41 4.70 1.45
C LEU A 203 11.23 3.45 1.09
N ALA A 204 11.60 2.65 2.09
CA ALA A 204 12.34 1.40 1.88
C ALA A 204 11.62 0.46 0.91
N PHE A 205 10.28 0.37 1.01
CA PHE A 205 9.48 -0.45 0.11
C PHE A 205 9.71 -0.09 -1.36
N GLN A 206 9.75 1.19 -1.68
CA GLN A 206 9.94 1.65 -3.05
C GLN A 206 11.39 1.51 -3.53
N VAL A 207 12.37 1.83 -2.68
CA VAL A 207 13.79 1.62 -3.01
C VAL A 207 14.05 0.15 -3.39
N VAL A 208 13.45 -0.78 -2.62
CA VAL A 208 13.58 -2.22 -2.89
C VAL A 208 12.81 -2.64 -4.13
N ASP A 209 11.63 -2.08 -4.42
CA ASP A 209 10.91 -2.36 -5.66
C ASP A 209 11.76 -1.99 -6.89
N ASP A 210 12.40 -0.82 -6.87
CA ASP A 210 13.28 -0.36 -7.96
C ASP A 210 14.53 -1.26 -8.12
N VAL A 211 15.10 -1.73 -7.01
CA VAL A 211 16.22 -2.69 -7.02
C VAL A 211 15.77 -4.03 -7.61
N LEU A 212 14.62 -4.54 -7.20
CA LEU A 212 14.10 -5.83 -7.68
C LEU A 212 13.71 -5.78 -9.16
N ASP A 213 13.20 -4.66 -9.66
CA ASP A 213 12.86 -4.50 -11.08
C ASP A 213 14.09 -4.61 -11.98
N CYS A 214 15.28 -4.20 -11.47
CA CYS A 214 16.54 -4.35 -12.19
C CYS A 214 17.12 -5.77 -12.13
N ASP A 215 16.90 -6.52 -11.04
CA ASP A 215 17.57 -7.79 -10.76
C ASP A 215 16.75 -9.02 -11.19
N ALA A 216 15.42 -8.93 -11.21
CA ALA A 216 14.54 -10.08 -11.34
C ALA A 216 14.00 -10.28 -12.76
N SER A 217 13.73 -11.54 -13.11
CA SER A 217 13.04 -11.89 -14.36
C SER A 217 11.52 -11.66 -14.25
N THR A 218 10.85 -11.52 -15.40
CA THR A 218 9.38 -11.42 -15.48
C THR A 218 8.67 -12.57 -14.75
N ALA A 219 9.20 -13.78 -14.82
CA ALA A 219 8.65 -14.96 -14.14
C ALA A 219 8.68 -14.81 -12.61
N THR A 220 9.72 -14.16 -12.08
CA THR A 220 9.88 -13.93 -10.63
C THR A 220 8.99 -12.80 -10.12
N LEU A 221 8.84 -11.71 -10.91
CA LEU A 221 8.06 -10.53 -10.50
C LEU A 221 6.55 -10.71 -10.65
N GLY A 222 6.10 -11.62 -11.54
CA GLY A 222 4.68 -11.76 -11.89
C GLY A 222 4.10 -10.57 -12.66
N LYS A 223 4.97 -9.66 -13.12
CA LYS A 223 4.72 -8.51 -14.02
C LYS A 223 5.85 -8.42 -15.04
N THR A 224 5.72 -7.62 -16.08
CA THR A 224 6.80 -7.40 -17.06
C THR A 224 8.01 -6.77 -16.37
N ALA A 225 9.16 -7.46 -16.39
CA ALA A 225 10.42 -6.96 -15.82
C ALA A 225 11.04 -5.87 -16.71
N GLY A 226 11.79 -4.93 -16.11
CA GLY A 226 12.48 -3.86 -16.84
C GLY A 226 11.55 -2.82 -17.47
N LYS A 227 10.28 -2.77 -17.07
CA LYS A 227 9.29 -1.86 -17.62
C LYS A 227 9.63 -0.41 -17.31
N ASP A 228 10.14 -0.12 -16.11
CA ASP A 228 10.51 1.24 -15.73
C ASP A 228 11.65 1.78 -16.62
N ALA A 229 12.63 0.95 -16.92
CA ALA A 229 13.70 1.31 -17.87
C ALA A 229 13.16 1.49 -19.31
N ALA A 230 12.26 0.61 -19.76
CA ALA A 230 11.64 0.71 -21.09
C ALA A 230 10.75 1.97 -21.23
N GLN A 231 10.13 2.43 -20.16
CA GLN A 231 9.31 3.63 -20.11
C GLN A 231 10.09 4.90 -19.73
N ALA A 232 11.43 4.81 -19.58
CA ALA A 232 12.28 5.90 -19.11
C ALA A 232 11.74 6.57 -17.82
N LYS A 233 11.20 5.77 -16.88
CA LYS A 233 10.76 6.23 -15.56
C LYS A 233 12.00 6.47 -14.67
N PRO A 234 12.04 7.57 -13.92
CA PRO A 234 13.10 7.79 -12.94
C PRO A 234 12.95 6.81 -11.77
N THR A 235 14.05 6.16 -11.37
CA THR A 235 14.12 5.20 -10.27
C THR A 235 15.31 5.50 -9.36
N TYR A 236 15.33 4.96 -8.13
CA TYR A 236 16.51 5.06 -7.27
C TYR A 236 17.75 4.47 -7.92
N VAL A 237 17.58 3.38 -8.69
CA VAL A 237 18.71 2.75 -9.40
C VAL A 237 19.23 3.63 -10.52
N SER A 238 18.36 4.32 -11.27
CA SER A 238 18.79 5.21 -12.36
C SER A 238 19.51 6.46 -11.85
N ILE A 239 19.18 6.96 -10.65
CA ILE A 239 19.78 8.16 -10.06
C ILE A 239 21.03 7.85 -9.24
N LEU A 240 21.01 6.80 -8.42
CA LEU A 240 22.05 6.49 -7.45
C LEU A 240 23.00 5.38 -7.90
N GLY A 241 22.59 4.57 -8.87
CA GLY A 241 23.20 3.30 -9.20
C GLY A 241 22.78 2.18 -8.23
N LEU A 242 22.81 0.93 -8.71
CA LEU A 242 22.30 -0.26 -8.00
C LEU A 242 22.97 -0.46 -6.63
N ALA A 243 24.29 -0.30 -6.54
CA ALA A 243 25.02 -0.49 -5.28
C ALA A 243 24.59 0.50 -4.18
N ARG A 244 24.41 1.78 -4.54
CA ARG A 244 23.98 2.81 -3.59
C ARG A 244 22.51 2.66 -3.22
N ALA A 245 21.64 2.27 -4.17
CA ALA A 245 20.24 1.97 -3.89
C ALA A 245 20.09 0.82 -2.89
N ARG A 246 20.87 -0.25 -3.02
CA ARG A 246 20.92 -1.34 -2.03
C ARG A 246 21.40 -0.88 -0.65
N ALA A 247 22.45 -0.06 -0.62
CA ALA A 247 22.95 0.51 0.64
C ALA A 247 21.88 1.39 1.31
N LEU A 248 21.16 2.20 0.54
CA LEU A 248 20.05 3.03 1.04
C LEU A 248 18.92 2.16 1.64
N ALA A 249 18.57 1.04 1.00
CA ALA A 249 17.57 0.11 1.55
C ALA A 249 17.98 -0.42 2.94
N GLU A 250 19.26 -0.79 3.12
CA GLU A 250 19.79 -1.24 4.41
C GLU A 250 19.85 -0.12 5.46
N GLU A 251 20.20 1.10 5.06
CA GLU A 251 20.17 2.28 5.94
C GLU A 251 18.74 2.54 6.44
N LEU A 252 17.74 2.50 5.55
CA LEU A 252 16.33 2.66 5.90
C LEU A 252 15.84 1.52 6.81
N ARG A 253 16.29 0.28 6.59
CA ARG A 253 16.00 -0.84 7.48
C ARG A 253 16.51 -0.59 8.89
N ALA A 254 17.77 -0.16 9.00
CA ALA A 254 18.39 0.16 10.30
C ALA A 254 17.65 1.33 11.00
N GLU A 255 17.26 2.35 10.26
CA GLU A 255 16.46 3.47 10.79
C GLU A 255 15.08 3.02 11.29
N ALA A 256 14.39 2.14 10.54
CA ALA A 256 13.11 1.56 10.95
C ALA A 256 13.26 0.78 12.28
N HIS A 257 14.30 -0.03 12.43
CA HIS A 257 14.60 -0.73 13.67
C HIS A 257 14.91 0.23 14.82
N ALA A 258 15.68 1.29 14.56
CA ALA A 258 15.99 2.31 15.56
C ALA A 258 14.74 3.05 16.06
N ALA A 259 13.80 3.37 15.19
CA ALA A 259 12.53 3.98 15.56
C ALA A 259 11.72 3.09 16.54
N LEU A 260 11.84 1.77 16.40
CA LEU A 260 11.14 0.78 17.22
C LEU A 260 11.91 0.35 18.48
N SER A 261 13.14 0.81 18.70
CA SER A 261 13.98 0.35 19.80
C SER A 261 13.34 0.52 21.19
N PRO A 262 12.62 1.64 21.52
CA PRO A 262 12.04 1.83 22.84
C PRO A 262 10.88 0.86 23.17
N PHE A 263 10.25 0.25 22.15
CA PHE A 263 9.14 -0.69 22.36
C PHE A 263 9.61 -2.10 22.80
N GLY A 264 10.90 -2.39 22.75
CA GLY A 264 11.42 -3.68 23.14
C GLY A 264 10.80 -4.83 22.33
N ALA A 265 10.47 -5.93 23.00
CA ALA A 265 9.88 -7.11 22.36
C ALA A 265 8.47 -6.87 21.77
N LYS A 266 7.71 -5.89 22.28
CA LYS A 266 6.35 -5.60 21.80
C LYS A 266 6.31 -5.25 20.31
N ALA A 267 7.38 -4.67 19.73
CA ALA A 267 7.45 -4.31 18.33
C ALA A 267 8.14 -5.39 17.45
N ALA A 268 8.22 -6.63 17.90
CA ALA A 268 8.89 -7.70 17.15
C ALA A 268 8.32 -7.87 15.73
N ARG A 269 6.99 -7.92 15.60
CA ARG A 269 6.33 -8.08 14.28
C ARG A 269 6.58 -6.90 13.33
N LEU A 270 6.63 -5.67 13.84
CA LEU A 270 6.97 -4.50 13.01
C LEU A 270 8.43 -4.57 12.52
N ARG A 271 9.37 -5.07 13.36
CA ARG A 271 10.75 -5.30 12.94
C ARG A 271 10.85 -6.40 11.87
N GLU A 272 10.16 -7.51 12.08
CA GLU A 272 10.08 -8.59 11.08
C GLU A 272 9.49 -8.10 9.75
N LEU A 273 8.51 -7.19 9.78
CA LEU A 273 7.95 -6.59 8.57
C LEU A 273 8.93 -5.64 7.88
N ALA A 274 9.72 -4.86 8.62
CA ALA A 274 10.80 -4.06 8.04
C ALA A 274 11.84 -4.96 7.35
N ASP A 275 12.25 -6.04 8.02
CA ASP A 275 13.16 -7.04 7.45
C ASP A 275 12.55 -7.71 6.21
N PHE A 276 11.28 -8.13 6.28
CA PHE A 276 10.58 -8.71 5.14
C PHE A 276 10.52 -7.75 3.94
N ILE A 277 10.23 -6.46 4.18
CA ILE A 277 10.16 -5.44 3.13
C ILE A 277 11.51 -5.27 2.44
N VAL A 278 12.62 -5.26 3.19
CA VAL A 278 13.94 -4.97 2.63
C VAL A 278 14.61 -6.23 2.06
N LEU A 279 14.44 -7.37 2.71
CA LEU A 279 15.13 -8.60 2.35
C LEU A 279 14.35 -9.50 1.36
N ARG A 280 13.15 -9.08 0.92
CA ARG A 280 12.36 -9.84 -0.05
C ARG A 280 13.09 -9.99 -1.38
N LYS A 281 12.81 -11.10 -2.09
CA LYS A 281 13.42 -11.43 -3.39
C LYS A 281 12.45 -11.29 -4.56
N PHE A 282 11.21 -10.89 -4.31
CA PHE A 282 10.13 -10.76 -5.30
C PHE A 282 9.04 -9.80 -4.80
#